data_dadcea7e9219e1c14733b546e1139f47
#
_entry.id   dadcea7e9219e1c14733b546e1139f47
#
_cell.length_a   1.000
_cell.length_b   1.000
_cell.length_c   1.000
_cell.angle_alpha   90.00
_cell.angle_beta   90.00
_cell.angle_gamma   90.00
#
_symmetry.space_group_name_H-M   'P 1'
#
loop_
_entity.id
_entity.type
_entity.pdbx_description
1 polymer ?
#
loop_
_entity_poly.entity_id
_entity_poly.type
_entity_poly.pdbx_seq_one_letter_code
_entity_poly.pdbx_strand_id
1 'polypeptide(L)'
;MTEVQLEQQFQKRIDSGEVIEPKDWMPERFRKQLIRMMSQHAHSEIVGMLPEGNWITRAPSLSRKAILLAKVQDEAGHGLYIYSATETLGIDRQEMINQLHSGKAKYSSIFNYPTLSWADMGAIGWLVDGAAIVNQTALAKCSYGPYSRAMIRICKEENFHHKQGYQLLAYLMRGTKEQQEMAQDAMNRFWWPSLMMFGPSDTNSPNSDELLRWKVKLHSNDNLRQRFIDRTVPQAEAIGLKIPDPDLKWNETTKHYDHGEINWEEFYNVIGGNGPCNRERMKARVNADVNGRWVREAATAYAEKHKN
;
A
#
# COMPACT_ATOMS: atom_id res chain seq x y z
N MET A 1 -36.38 -9.44 -13.51
CA MET A 1 -35.18 -9.40 -14.41
C MET A 1 -34.38 -10.66 -14.19
N THR A 2 -33.82 -11.23 -15.23
CA THR A 2 -32.82 -12.33 -15.08
C THR A 2 -31.52 -11.80 -14.59
N GLU A 3 -30.65 -12.66 -14.02
CA GLU A 3 -29.29 -12.28 -13.55
C GLU A 3 -28.49 -11.64 -14.70
N VAL A 4 -28.54 -12.18 -15.90
CA VAL A 4 -27.89 -11.61 -17.09
C VAL A 4 -28.35 -10.18 -17.38
N GLN A 5 -29.65 -9.90 -17.25
CA GLN A 5 -30.17 -8.55 -17.44
C GLN A 5 -29.69 -7.57 -16.36
N LEU A 6 -29.60 -8.05 -15.12
CA LEU A 6 -29.05 -7.24 -14.01
C LEU A 6 -27.57 -6.92 -14.21
N GLU A 7 -26.75 -7.90 -14.64
CA GLU A 7 -25.33 -7.68 -14.96
C GLU A 7 -25.13 -6.70 -16.12
N GLN A 8 -25.96 -6.81 -17.18
CA GLN A 8 -25.92 -5.85 -18.29
C GLN A 8 -26.28 -4.43 -17.84
N GLN A 9 -27.29 -4.30 -16.99
CA GLN A 9 -27.68 -3.01 -16.42
C GLN A 9 -26.57 -2.44 -15.52
N PHE A 10 -25.97 -3.28 -14.68
CA PHE A 10 -24.83 -2.91 -13.84
C PHE A 10 -23.67 -2.39 -14.69
N GLN A 11 -23.28 -3.12 -15.75
CA GLN A 11 -22.20 -2.67 -16.63
C GLN A 11 -22.52 -1.33 -17.30
N LYS A 12 -23.76 -1.10 -17.75
CA LYS A 12 -24.17 0.20 -18.32
C LYS A 12 -24.01 1.35 -17.32
N ARG A 13 -24.34 1.13 -16.04
CA ARG A 13 -24.10 2.11 -14.98
C ARG A 13 -22.62 2.43 -14.81
N ILE A 14 -21.75 1.41 -14.79
CA ILE A 14 -20.29 1.58 -14.75
C ILE A 14 -19.80 2.38 -15.96
N ASP A 15 -20.27 2.05 -17.16
CA ASP A 15 -19.85 2.69 -18.42
C ASP A 15 -20.26 4.16 -18.46
N SER A 16 -21.44 4.51 -17.93
CA SER A 16 -21.90 5.89 -17.80
C SER A 16 -21.13 6.72 -16.74
N GLY A 17 -20.27 6.06 -15.96
CA GLY A 17 -19.51 6.72 -14.87
C GLY A 17 -20.31 6.87 -13.57
N GLU A 18 -21.40 6.15 -13.44
CA GLU A 18 -22.19 6.11 -12.20
C GLU A 18 -21.42 5.40 -11.10
N VAL A 19 -21.49 5.94 -9.90
CA VAL A 19 -20.84 5.37 -8.72
C VAL A 19 -21.78 4.35 -8.07
N ILE A 20 -21.26 3.20 -7.74
CA ILE A 20 -21.98 2.12 -7.07
C ILE A 20 -21.91 2.30 -5.56
N GLU A 21 -23.05 2.32 -4.90
CA GLU A 21 -23.16 2.49 -3.46
C GLU A 21 -23.51 1.17 -2.75
N PRO A 22 -23.34 1.04 -1.42
CA PRO A 22 -23.50 -0.21 -0.68
C PRO A 22 -24.89 -0.88 -0.84
N LYS A 23 -25.93 -0.07 -1.04
CA LYS A 23 -27.32 -0.56 -1.21
C LYS A 23 -27.68 -0.91 -2.65
N ASP A 24 -26.82 -0.58 -3.61
CA ASP A 24 -27.03 -0.92 -5.00
C ASP A 24 -26.85 -2.41 -5.23
N TRP A 25 -27.62 -2.94 -6.16
CA TRP A 25 -27.38 -4.28 -6.66
C TRP A 25 -26.03 -4.32 -7.38
N MET A 26 -25.22 -5.34 -7.09
CA MET A 26 -23.94 -5.60 -7.74
C MET A 26 -23.74 -7.10 -7.92
N PRO A 27 -23.04 -7.54 -8.99
CA PRO A 27 -22.70 -8.94 -9.17
C PRO A 27 -21.87 -9.45 -7.99
N GLU A 28 -22.12 -10.68 -7.57
CA GLU A 28 -21.39 -11.30 -6.46
C GLU A 28 -19.87 -11.36 -6.75
N ARG A 29 -19.48 -11.53 -7.99
CA ARG A 29 -18.09 -11.53 -8.41
C ARG A 29 -17.44 -10.15 -8.25
N PHE A 30 -18.15 -9.06 -8.55
CA PHE A 30 -17.71 -7.68 -8.29
C PHE A 30 -17.49 -7.47 -6.79
N ARG A 31 -18.45 -7.85 -5.95
CA ARG A 31 -18.38 -7.77 -4.49
C ARG A 31 -17.16 -8.51 -3.95
N LYS A 32 -16.94 -9.75 -4.36
CA LYS A 32 -15.78 -10.56 -3.93
C LYS A 32 -14.43 -9.95 -4.31
N GLN A 33 -14.33 -9.40 -5.52
CA GLN A 33 -13.10 -8.73 -5.96
C GLN A 33 -12.83 -7.46 -5.16
N LEU A 34 -13.85 -6.66 -4.85
CA LEU A 34 -13.73 -5.49 -3.99
C LEU A 34 -13.28 -5.89 -2.58
N ILE A 35 -13.95 -6.85 -1.94
CA ILE A 35 -13.58 -7.32 -0.60
C ILE A 35 -12.11 -7.76 -0.59
N ARG A 36 -11.69 -8.58 -1.56
CA ARG A 36 -10.31 -9.04 -1.67
C ARG A 36 -9.31 -7.87 -1.78
N MET A 37 -9.57 -6.94 -2.70
CA MET A 37 -8.67 -5.83 -2.97
C MET A 37 -8.62 -4.83 -1.81
N MET A 38 -9.77 -4.46 -1.27
CA MET A 38 -9.88 -3.49 -0.18
C MET A 38 -9.34 -4.06 1.13
N SER A 39 -9.61 -5.34 1.45
CA SER A 39 -9.01 -6.00 2.62
C SER A 39 -7.48 -6.05 2.51
N GLN A 40 -6.95 -6.42 1.34
CA GLN A 40 -5.50 -6.43 1.11
C GLN A 40 -4.89 -5.03 1.27
N HIS A 41 -5.57 -3.99 0.82
CA HIS A 41 -5.13 -2.61 0.99
C HIS A 41 -5.13 -2.21 2.47
N ALA A 42 -6.26 -2.39 3.17
CA ALA A 42 -6.36 -2.10 4.60
C ALA A 42 -5.30 -2.85 5.44
N HIS A 43 -5.06 -4.11 5.13
CA HIS A 43 -3.98 -4.90 5.76
C HIS A 43 -2.61 -4.30 5.47
N SER A 44 -2.38 -3.77 4.27
CA SER A 44 -1.11 -3.13 3.90
C SER A 44 -0.82 -1.91 4.76
N GLU A 45 -1.81 -1.04 4.97
CA GLU A 45 -1.68 0.13 5.83
C GLU A 45 -1.33 -0.26 7.27
N ILE A 46 -2.08 -1.21 7.85
CA ILE A 46 -1.85 -1.67 9.24
C ILE A 46 -0.51 -2.37 9.41
N VAL A 47 -0.07 -3.15 8.42
CA VAL A 47 1.23 -3.83 8.48
C VAL A 47 2.35 -2.83 8.21
N GLY A 48 2.14 -1.87 7.30
CA GLY A 48 3.11 -0.85 6.90
C GLY A 48 3.55 0.05 8.04
N MET A 49 2.65 0.41 8.93
CA MET A 49 2.98 1.26 10.08
C MET A 49 3.98 0.64 11.05
N LEU A 50 4.10 -0.70 11.11
CA LEU A 50 4.92 -1.39 12.11
C LEU A 50 6.43 -1.18 11.91
N PRO A 51 7.01 -1.37 10.70
CA PRO A 51 8.43 -1.12 10.47
C PRO A 51 8.83 0.33 10.75
N GLU A 52 7.97 1.29 10.45
CA GLU A 52 8.21 2.71 10.73
C GLU A 52 8.03 3.05 12.20
N GLY A 53 6.99 2.51 12.85
CA GLY A 53 6.73 2.68 14.28
C GLY A 53 7.92 2.28 15.15
N ASN A 54 8.66 1.25 14.76
CA ASN A 54 9.88 0.81 15.43
C ASN A 54 11.03 1.85 15.37
N TRP A 55 10.95 2.84 14.49
CA TRP A 55 11.95 3.90 14.35
C TRP A 55 11.60 5.19 15.07
N ILE A 56 10.40 5.36 15.60
CA ILE A 56 9.98 6.59 16.29
C ILE A 56 10.95 6.96 17.41
N THR A 57 11.28 5.99 18.29
CA THR A 57 12.21 6.25 19.41
C THR A 57 13.66 6.46 18.97
N ARG A 58 14.05 5.91 17.79
CA ARG A 58 15.41 5.98 17.23
C ARG A 58 15.62 7.16 16.28
N ALA A 59 14.57 7.89 15.93
CA ALA A 59 14.68 9.06 15.06
C ALA A 59 15.65 10.11 15.66
N PRO A 60 16.50 10.76 14.83
CA PRO A 60 17.68 11.51 15.31
C PRO A 60 17.37 12.84 15.98
N SER A 61 16.15 13.34 15.90
CA SER A 61 15.75 14.59 16.55
C SER A 61 14.28 14.54 16.98
N LEU A 62 13.89 15.42 17.89
CA LEU A 62 12.49 15.53 18.34
C LEU A 62 11.55 15.88 17.19
N SER A 63 11.97 16.75 16.28
CA SER A 63 11.20 17.08 15.07
C SER A 63 10.98 15.85 14.18
N ARG A 64 12.02 15.04 13.96
CA ARG A 64 11.92 13.80 13.17
C ARG A 64 11.06 12.73 13.85
N LYS A 65 11.09 12.65 15.20
CA LYS A 65 10.19 11.78 15.97
C LYS A 65 8.74 12.20 15.77
N ALA A 66 8.44 13.48 15.86
CA ALA A 66 7.09 14.02 15.71
C ALA A 66 6.54 13.78 14.29
N ILE A 67 7.36 13.99 13.25
CA ILE A 67 6.98 13.73 11.86
C ILE A 67 6.68 12.24 11.66
N LEU A 68 7.54 11.35 12.13
CA LEU A 68 7.36 9.91 11.96
C LEU A 68 6.16 9.39 12.77
N LEU A 69 5.92 9.93 13.96
CA LEU A 69 4.73 9.61 14.76
C LEU A 69 3.45 10.01 14.03
N ALA A 70 3.40 11.22 13.46
CA ALA A 70 2.25 11.69 12.67
C ALA A 70 1.99 10.76 11.48
N LYS A 71 3.04 10.40 10.72
CA LYS A 71 2.92 9.44 9.62
C LYS A 71 2.35 8.09 10.08
N VAL A 72 2.91 7.48 11.10
CA VAL A 72 2.44 6.17 11.62
C VAL A 72 0.99 6.24 12.09
N GLN A 73 0.57 7.37 12.65
CA GLN A 73 -0.83 7.60 13.02
C GLN A 73 -1.73 7.69 11.79
N ASP A 74 -1.29 8.36 10.73
CA ASP A 74 -2.04 8.44 9.48
C ASP A 74 -2.22 7.05 8.84
N GLU A 75 -1.16 6.20 8.78
CA GLU A 75 -1.24 4.83 8.26
C GLU A 75 -2.28 3.98 9.03
N ALA A 76 -2.31 4.11 10.37
CA ALA A 76 -3.34 3.46 11.17
C ALA A 76 -4.75 3.97 10.82
N GLY A 77 -4.90 5.27 10.58
CA GLY A 77 -6.14 5.91 10.13
C GLY A 77 -6.56 5.43 8.74
N HIS A 78 -5.62 5.33 7.80
CA HIS A 78 -5.87 4.79 6.45
C HIS A 78 -6.44 3.38 6.50
N GLY A 79 -5.82 2.50 7.29
CA GLY A 79 -6.32 1.15 7.52
C GLY A 79 -7.76 1.13 8.04
N LEU A 80 -8.08 2.00 9.03
CA LEU A 80 -9.43 2.12 9.58
C LEU A 80 -10.46 2.59 8.55
N TYR A 81 -10.12 3.58 7.71
CA TYR A 81 -11.03 4.08 6.67
C TYR A 81 -11.33 3.00 5.64
N ILE A 82 -10.31 2.26 5.20
CA ILE A 82 -10.48 1.21 4.21
C ILE A 82 -11.25 0.02 4.79
N TYR A 83 -10.97 -0.39 6.05
CA TYR A 83 -11.78 -1.42 6.71
C TYR A 83 -13.25 -1.01 6.79
N SER A 84 -13.53 0.24 7.22
CA SER A 84 -14.91 0.73 7.29
C SER A 84 -15.60 0.74 5.92
N ALA A 85 -14.87 1.10 4.86
CA ALA A 85 -15.39 1.00 3.50
C ALA A 85 -15.62 -0.46 3.08
N THR A 86 -14.77 -1.41 3.51
CA THR A 86 -14.91 -2.84 3.19
C THR A 86 -16.09 -3.47 3.93
N GLU A 87 -16.35 -3.07 5.17
CA GLU A 87 -17.50 -3.53 5.97
C GLU A 87 -18.84 -3.22 5.28
N THR A 88 -18.91 -2.18 4.46
CA THR A 88 -20.12 -1.86 3.67
C THR A 88 -20.46 -2.92 2.62
N LEU A 89 -19.52 -3.84 2.33
CA LEU A 89 -19.72 -5.01 1.46
C LEU A 89 -20.22 -6.25 2.20
N GLY A 90 -20.45 -6.14 3.53
CA GLY A 90 -21.00 -7.22 4.34
C GLY A 90 -19.98 -8.18 4.95
N ILE A 91 -18.69 -7.82 4.98
CA ILE A 91 -17.66 -8.56 5.71
C ILE A 91 -17.38 -7.90 7.06
N ASP A 92 -17.20 -8.71 8.09
CA ASP A 92 -16.88 -8.24 9.44
C ASP A 92 -15.39 -7.86 9.57
N ARG A 93 -15.11 -6.75 10.24
CA ARG A 93 -13.74 -6.28 10.51
C ARG A 93 -12.92 -7.29 11.28
N GLN A 94 -13.50 -7.91 12.29
CA GLN A 94 -12.79 -8.88 13.13
C GLN A 94 -12.41 -10.12 12.30
N GLU A 95 -13.24 -10.52 11.35
CA GLU A 95 -12.91 -11.60 10.42
C GLU A 95 -11.69 -11.23 9.56
N MET A 96 -11.66 -10.02 9.00
CA MET A 96 -10.50 -9.54 8.23
C MET A 96 -9.22 -9.52 9.07
N ILE A 97 -9.29 -9.03 10.31
CA ILE A 97 -8.17 -8.99 11.25
C ILE A 97 -7.72 -10.41 11.64
N ASN A 98 -8.65 -11.32 11.86
CA ASN A 98 -8.34 -12.72 12.17
C ASN A 98 -7.61 -13.41 10.99
N GLN A 99 -7.99 -13.10 9.76
CA GLN A 99 -7.27 -13.57 8.57
C GLN A 99 -5.84 -13.01 8.51
N LEU A 100 -5.65 -11.76 8.90
CA LEU A 100 -4.31 -11.16 8.98
C LEU A 100 -3.44 -11.85 10.04
N HIS A 101 -3.97 -12.09 11.24
CA HIS A 101 -3.25 -12.74 12.34
C HIS A 101 -3.00 -14.23 12.09
N SER A 102 -3.87 -14.91 11.35
CA SER A 102 -3.67 -16.32 10.97
C SER A 102 -2.71 -16.53 9.79
N GLY A 103 -2.20 -15.45 9.18
CA GLY A 103 -1.32 -15.50 8.00
C GLY A 103 -2.03 -15.84 6.68
N LYS A 104 -3.36 -15.89 6.68
CA LYS A 104 -4.16 -16.14 5.46
C LYS A 104 -4.34 -14.89 4.60
N ALA A 105 -4.30 -13.71 5.22
CA ALA A 105 -4.46 -12.45 4.51
C ALA A 105 -3.21 -12.10 3.70
N LYS A 106 -3.44 -11.48 2.56
CA LYS A 106 -2.41 -10.86 1.73
C LYS A 106 -2.31 -9.37 2.04
N TYR A 107 -1.11 -8.83 1.91
CA TYR A 107 -0.78 -7.41 2.00
C TYR A 107 0.43 -7.11 1.11
N SER A 108 0.82 -5.87 0.96
CA SER A 108 1.93 -5.48 0.09
C SER A 108 3.24 -6.16 0.49
N SER A 109 3.92 -6.78 -0.47
CA SER A 109 5.17 -7.56 -0.28
C SER A 109 6.27 -6.74 0.38
N ILE A 110 6.33 -5.43 0.09
CA ILE A 110 7.37 -4.51 0.54
C ILE A 110 7.54 -4.49 2.07
N PHE A 111 6.46 -4.68 2.83
CA PHE A 111 6.49 -4.66 4.30
C PHE A 111 7.14 -5.90 4.92
N ASN A 112 7.57 -6.86 4.12
CA ASN A 112 8.36 -8.01 4.56
C ASN A 112 9.87 -7.83 4.32
N TYR A 113 10.31 -6.64 3.91
CA TYR A 113 11.72 -6.30 3.81
C TYR A 113 12.22 -5.61 5.08
N PRO A 114 13.51 -5.78 5.44
CA PRO A 114 14.06 -5.22 6.68
C PRO A 114 14.22 -3.69 6.60
N THR A 115 14.07 -3.03 7.75
CA THR A 115 14.42 -1.62 7.95
C THR A 115 15.68 -1.52 8.80
N LEU A 116 16.83 -1.28 8.18
CA LEU A 116 18.15 -1.40 8.76
C LEU A 116 18.76 -0.08 9.21
N SER A 117 18.39 1.02 8.55
CA SER A 117 18.95 2.35 8.80
C SER A 117 17.89 3.44 8.85
N TRP A 118 18.28 4.63 9.32
CA TRP A 118 17.39 5.79 9.31
C TRP A 118 17.00 6.22 7.88
N ALA A 119 17.87 5.97 6.90
CA ALA A 119 17.56 6.27 5.49
C ALA A 119 16.38 5.44 4.96
N ASP A 120 16.10 4.27 5.54
CA ASP A 120 14.97 3.44 5.15
C ASP A 120 13.64 4.13 5.42
N MET A 121 13.57 5.00 6.43
CA MET A 121 12.39 5.84 6.66
C MET A 121 12.19 6.83 5.53
N GLY A 122 13.29 7.31 4.93
CA GLY A 122 13.24 8.12 3.73
C GLY A 122 12.82 7.32 2.49
N ALA A 123 13.38 6.12 2.32
CA ALA A 123 13.05 5.25 1.21
C ALA A 123 11.58 4.78 1.26
N ILE A 124 11.06 4.42 2.43
CA ILE A 124 9.64 4.07 2.59
C ILE A 124 8.78 5.28 2.23
N GLY A 125 8.98 6.44 2.86
CA GLY A 125 8.18 7.63 2.58
C GLY A 125 8.24 8.08 1.12
N TRP A 126 9.37 7.92 0.44
CA TRP A 126 9.49 8.36 -0.94
C TRP A 126 9.14 7.29 -1.99
N LEU A 127 9.69 6.08 -1.86
CA LEU A 127 9.50 5.03 -2.86
C LEU A 127 8.21 4.25 -2.62
N VAL A 128 7.96 3.83 -1.36
CA VAL A 128 6.79 2.98 -1.04
C VAL A 128 5.52 3.81 -1.08
N ASP A 129 5.48 4.95 -0.38
CA ASP A 129 4.31 5.84 -0.41
C ASP A 129 4.16 6.50 -1.79
N GLY A 130 5.27 6.73 -2.51
CA GLY A 130 5.25 7.18 -3.91
C GLY A 130 4.56 6.18 -4.84
N ALA A 131 4.82 4.88 -4.69
CA ALA A 131 4.13 3.82 -5.41
C ALA A 131 2.66 3.70 -4.97
N ALA A 132 2.39 3.83 -3.66
CA ALA A 132 1.04 3.88 -3.13
C ALA A 132 0.22 5.03 -3.74
N ILE A 133 0.75 6.26 -3.78
CA ILE A 133 0.09 7.43 -4.38
C ILE A 133 -0.28 7.19 -5.85
N VAL A 134 0.60 6.58 -6.64
CA VAL A 134 0.31 6.29 -8.06
C VAL A 134 -0.91 5.38 -8.19
N ASN A 135 -1.03 4.36 -7.33
CA ASN A 135 -2.20 3.48 -7.26
C ASN A 135 -3.44 4.22 -6.73
N GLN A 136 -3.32 4.87 -5.58
CA GLN A 136 -4.43 5.44 -4.80
C GLN A 136 -5.09 6.63 -5.51
N THR A 137 -4.31 7.45 -6.24
CA THR A 137 -4.86 8.56 -7.03
C THR A 137 -5.84 8.07 -8.10
N ALA A 138 -5.56 6.92 -8.72
CA ALA A 138 -6.49 6.28 -9.63
C ALA A 138 -7.73 5.74 -8.89
N LEU A 139 -7.54 5.10 -7.73
CA LEU A 139 -8.62 4.54 -6.91
C LEU A 139 -9.58 5.60 -6.35
N ALA A 140 -9.14 6.86 -6.20
CA ALA A 140 -10.02 7.98 -5.84
C ALA A 140 -11.15 8.25 -6.87
N LYS A 141 -11.06 7.62 -8.05
CA LYS A 141 -12.08 7.69 -9.11
C LYS A 141 -12.67 6.30 -9.43
N CYS A 142 -12.49 5.31 -8.56
CA CYS A 142 -13.03 3.98 -8.79
C CYS A 142 -14.56 3.96 -8.72
N SER A 143 -15.15 2.95 -9.31
CA SER A 143 -16.61 2.81 -9.42
C SER A 143 -17.33 2.51 -8.10
N TYR A 144 -16.63 2.16 -7.01
CA TYR A 144 -17.24 1.89 -5.71
C TYR A 144 -17.09 3.09 -4.77
N GLY A 145 -18.22 3.72 -4.44
CA GLY A 145 -18.26 5.01 -3.72
C GLY A 145 -17.55 5.04 -2.37
N PRO A 146 -17.78 4.09 -1.44
CA PRO A 146 -17.08 4.08 -0.15
C PRO A 146 -15.56 4.06 -0.28
N TYR A 147 -15.02 3.26 -1.21
CA TYR A 147 -13.58 3.17 -1.44
C TYR A 147 -13.02 4.45 -2.07
N SER A 148 -13.69 4.96 -3.10
CA SER A 148 -13.32 6.22 -3.77
C SER A 148 -13.23 7.38 -2.76
N ARG A 149 -14.22 7.51 -1.88
CA ARG A 149 -14.24 8.58 -0.85
C ARG A 149 -13.10 8.43 0.18
N ALA A 150 -12.79 7.22 0.60
CA ALA A 150 -11.65 6.95 1.48
C ALA A 150 -10.33 7.42 0.83
N MET A 151 -10.12 7.12 -0.45
CA MET A 151 -8.91 7.50 -1.18
C MET A 151 -8.71 9.01 -1.30
N ILE A 152 -9.76 9.82 -1.35
CA ILE A 152 -9.64 11.29 -1.43
C ILE A 152 -8.88 11.85 -0.23
N ARG A 153 -9.14 11.32 0.97
CA ARG A 153 -8.45 11.73 2.20
C ARG A 153 -7.05 11.13 2.25
N ILE A 154 -6.93 9.83 2.04
CA ILE A 154 -5.67 9.09 2.08
C ILE A 154 -4.63 9.73 1.16
N CYS A 155 -4.97 10.02 -0.09
CA CYS A 155 -4.05 10.65 -1.04
C CYS A 155 -3.51 12.02 -0.58
N LYS A 156 -4.25 12.77 0.24
CA LYS A 156 -3.76 14.05 0.78
C LYS A 156 -2.70 13.85 1.85
N GLU A 157 -2.92 12.89 2.73
CA GLU A 157 -2.00 12.53 3.82
C GLU A 157 -0.74 11.87 3.24
N GLU A 158 -0.87 10.96 2.28
CA GLU A 158 0.23 10.32 1.55
C GLU A 158 1.17 11.32 0.83
N ASN A 159 0.64 12.41 0.29
CA ASN A 159 1.49 13.44 -0.30
C ASN A 159 2.44 14.08 0.73
N PHE A 160 2.03 14.19 1.99
CA PHE A 160 2.91 14.62 3.07
C PHE A 160 4.00 13.59 3.35
N HIS A 161 3.64 12.32 3.45
CA HIS A 161 4.57 11.21 3.68
C HIS A 161 5.64 11.16 2.58
N HIS A 162 5.22 11.16 1.32
CA HIS A 162 6.11 11.16 0.16
C HIS A 162 7.09 12.34 0.18
N LYS A 163 6.61 13.54 0.46
CA LYS A 163 7.46 14.74 0.56
C LYS A 163 8.48 14.62 1.69
N GLN A 164 8.08 14.12 2.86
CA GLN A 164 8.97 13.95 4.00
C GLN A 164 10.04 12.89 3.72
N GLY A 165 9.68 11.79 3.07
CA GLY A 165 10.62 10.75 2.66
C GLY A 165 11.67 11.26 1.68
N TYR A 166 11.24 11.92 0.62
CA TYR A 166 12.14 12.54 -0.36
C TYR A 166 13.08 13.57 0.28
N GLN A 167 12.56 14.45 1.13
CA GLN A 167 13.36 15.46 1.82
C GLN A 167 14.39 14.83 2.78
N LEU A 168 14.07 13.70 3.40
CA LEU A 168 15.01 12.99 4.26
C LEU A 168 16.19 12.46 3.44
N LEU A 169 15.94 11.78 2.32
CA LEU A 169 17.03 11.29 1.47
C LEU A 169 17.83 12.42 0.84
N ALA A 170 17.17 13.49 0.38
CA ALA A 170 17.84 14.67 -0.13
C ALA A 170 18.72 15.37 0.93
N TYR A 171 18.32 15.32 2.20
CA TYR A 171 19.16 15.81 3.31
C TYR A 171 20.39 14.94 3.52
N LEU A 172 20.24 13.62 3.53
CA LEU A 172 21.35 12.68 3.70
C LEU A 172 22.35 12.77 2.54
N MET A 173 21.87 12.93 1.31
CA MET A 173 22.73 13.08 0.12
C MET A 173 23.55 14.38 0.10
N ARG A 174 23.17 15.39 0.88
CA ARG A 174 23.96 16.62 1.09
C ARG A 174 24.86 16.57 2.34
N GLY A 175 24.82 15.47 3.06
CA GLY A 175 25.56 15.25 4.29
C GLY A 175 26.96 14.65 4.09
N THR A 176 27.42 13.92 5.10
CA THR A 176 28.72 13.23 5.05
C THR A 176 28.70 12.06 4.06
N LYS A 177 29.88 11.51 3.76
CA LYS A 177 30.00 10.34 2.89
C LYS A 177 29.21 9.15 3.43
N GLU A 178 29.26 8.92 4.73
CA GLU A 178 28.51 7.83 5.39
C GLU A 178 27.01 8.03 5.30
N GLN A 179 26.53 9.27 5.36
CA GLN A 179 25.10 9.58 5.17
C GLN A 179 24.67 9.35 3.72
N GLN A 180 25.51 9.71 2.75
CA GLN A 180 25.26 9.44 1.33
C GLN A 180 25.24 7.93 1.05
N GLU A 181 26.20 7.18 1.60
CA GLU A 181 26.25 5.72 1.47
C GLU A 181 25.01 5.06 2.10
N MET A 182 24.54 5.55 3.25
CA MET A 182 23.32 5.07 3.89
C MET A 182 22.08 5.32 3.02
N ALA A 183 21.97 6.50 2.39
CA ALA A 183 20.88 6.84 1.50
C ALA A 183 20.90 5.97 0.22
N GLN A 184 22.08 5.76 -0.35
CA GLN A 184 22.26 4.89 -1.52
C GLN A 184 21.95 3.43 -1.21
N ASP A 185 22.36 2.92 -0.05
CA ASP A 185 22.02 1.56 0.41
C ASP A 185 20.50 1.38 0.53
N ALA A 186 19.78 2.35 1.11
CA ALA A 186 18.35 2.31 1.20
C ALA A 186 17.70 2.30 -0.20
N MET A 187 18.17 3.14 -1.15
CA MET A 187 17.73 3.11 -2.54
C MET A 187 17.92 1.72 -3.17
N ASN A 188 19.10 1.13 -2.99
CA ASN A 188 19.44 -0.18 -3.55
C ASN A 188 18.51 -1.30 -3.07
N ARG A 189 18.10 -1.24 -1.79
CA ARG A 189 17.24 -2.26 -1.17
C ARG A 189 15.75 -2.06 -1.46
N PHE A 190 15.29 -0.83 -1.67
CA PHE A 190 13.85 -0.53 -1.80
C PHE A 190 13.38 -0.33 -3.23
N TRP A 191 14.28 -0.10 -4.20
CA TRP A 191 13.89 0.14 -5.60
C TRP A 191 13.06 -1.01 -6.19
N TRP A 192 13.64 -2.19 -6.31
CA TRP A 192 12.97 -3.34 -6.92
C TRP A 192 11.71 -3.77 -6.17
N PRO A 193 11.73 -3.90 -4.84
CA PRO A 193 10.51 -4.16 -4.08
C PRO A 193 9.40 -3.12 -4.28
N SER A 194 9.73 -1.85 -4.51
CA SER A 194 8.73 -0.81 -4.80
C SER A 194 8.07 -1.02 -6.18
N LEU A 195 8.83 -1.49 -7.18
CA LEU A 195 8.26 -1.85 -8.49
C LEU A 195 7.32 -3.07 -8.40
N MET A 196 7.60 -3.99 -7.50
CA MET A 196 6.76 -5.17 -7.24
C MET A 196 5.41 -4.82 -6.60
N MET A 197 5.26 -3.63 -5.98
CA MET A 197 4.00 -3.21 -5.35
C MET A 197 2.85 -3.09 -6.33
N PHE A 198 3.12 -2.84 -7.61
CA PHE A 198 2.11 -2.77 -8.65
C PHE A 198 1.54 -4.14 -9.06
N GLY A 199 2.16 -5.23 -8.58
CA GLY A 199 1.80 -6.60 -8.92
C GLY A 199 2.48 -7.09 -10.20
N PRO A 200 2.24 -8.37 -10.59
CA PRO A 200 2.80 -8.96 -11.80
C PRO A 200 2.42 -8.19 -13.05
N SER A 201 3.11 -8.49 -14.17
CA SER A 201 2.77 -7.95 -15.49
C SER A 201 1.30 -8.19 -15.84
N ASP A 202 0.74 -7.36 -16.70
CA ASP A 202 -0.66 -7.44 -17.09
C ASP A 202 -1.03 -8.80 -17.66
N THR A 203 -0.12 -9.43 -18.42
CA THR A 203 -0.27 -10.79 -18.98
C THR A 203 -0.39 -11.87 -17.91
N ASN A 204 0.13 -11.64 -16.72
CA ASN A 204 0.15 -12.59 -15.60
C ASN A 204 -0.83 -12.20 -14.47
N SER A 205 -1.74 -11.27 -14.74
CA SER A 205 -2.71 -10.75 -13.75
C SER A 205 -4.15 -11.15 -14.10
N PRO A 206 -4.63 -12.32 -13.65
CA PRO A 206 -5.88 -12.93 -14.15
C PRO A 206 -7.16 -12.13 -13.87
N ASN A 207 -7.13 -11.16 -12.97
CA ASN A 207 -8.29 -10.34 -12.61
C ASN A 207 -8.20 -8.89 -13.12
N SER A 208 -7.13 -8.52 -13.82
CA SER A 208 -6.90 -7.14 -14.23
C SER A 208 -7.94 -6.63 -15.20
N ASP A 209 -8.26 -7.40 -16.23
CA ASP A 209 -9.23 -6.99 -17.26
C ASP A 209 -10.62 -6.74 -16.70
N GLU A 210 -11.05 -7.59 -15.77
CA GLU A 210 -12.34 -7.46 -15.12
C GLU A 210 -12.40 -6.23 -14.19
N LEU A 211 -11.36 -5.98 -13.42
CA LEU A 211 -11.24 -4.81 -12.55
C LEU A 211 -11.18 -3.51 -13.36
N LEU A 212 -10.52 -3.51 -14.53
CA LEU A 212 -10.49 -2.40 -15.46
C LEU A 212 -11.86 -2.17 -16.09
N ARG A 213 -12.54 -3.23 -16.57
CA ARG A 213 -13.89 -3.16 -17.14
C ARG A 213 -14.90 -2.60 -16.15
N TRP A 214 -14.80 -2.98 -14.89
CA TRP A 214 -15.64 -2.44 -13.81
C TRP A 214 -15.18 -1.09 -13.27
N LYS A 215 -14.13 -0.50 -13.83
CA LYS A 215 -13.55 0.76 -13.36
C LYS A 215 -13.23 0.75 -11.85
N VAL A 216 -12.97 -0.42 -11.26
CA VAL A 216 -12.38 -0.54 -9.92
C VAL A 216 -10.91 -0.14 -9.98
N LYS A 217 -10.19 -0.60 -11.02
CA LYS A 217 -8.89 -0.07 -11.44
C LYS A 217 -9.07 0.78 -12.69
N LEU A 218 -8.34 1.88 -12.79
CA LEU A 218 -8.36 2.75 -13.98
C LEU A 218 -7.15 2.57 -14.89
N HIS A 219 -6.12 1.92 -14.39
CA HIS A 219 -4.87 1.65 -15.10
C HIS A 219 -4.39 0.25 -14.79
N SER A 220 -3.70 -0.34 -15.75
CA SER A 220 -3.07 -1.64 -15.59
C SER A 220 -1.84 -1.59 -14.68
N ASN A 221 -1.35 -2.74 -14.25
CA ASN A 221 -0.18 -2.82 -13.37
C ASN A 221 1.06 -2.24 -14.06
N ASP A 222 1.27 -2.58 -15.32
CA ASP A 222 2.44 -2.12 -16.09
C ASP A 222 2.37 -0.61 -16.33
N ASN A 223 1.18 -0.06 -16.62
CA ASN A 223 1.01 1.38 -16.78
C ASN A 223 1.28 2.15 -15.48
N LEU A 224 0.81 1.66 -14.35
CA LEU A 224 1.06 2.29 -13.04
C LEU A 224 2.55 2.22 -12.67
N ARG A 225 3.20 1.09 -12.91
CA ARG A 225 4.64 0.90 -12.69
C ARG A 225 5.45 1.88 -13.54
N GLN A 226 5.12 2.00 -14.82
CA GLN A 226 5.80 2.93 -15.71
C GLN A 226 5.67 4.38 -15.23
N ARG A 227 4.47 4.81 -14.83
CA ARG A 227 4.26 6.15 -14.26
C ARG A 227 5.09 6.41 -13.01
N PHE A 228 5.25 5.40 -12.16
CA PHE A 228 6.09 5.50 -10.98
C PHE A 228 7.56 5.67 -11.37
N ILE A 229 8.07 4.87 -12.30
CA ILE A 229 9.45 4.96 -12.79
C ILE A 229 9.70 6.35 -13.39
N ASP A 230 8.87 6.79 -14.31
CA ASP A 230 9.03 8.08 -15.02
C ASP A 230 9.00 9.28 -14.07
N ARG A 231 8.28 9.16 -12.96
CA ARG A 231 8.25 10.19 -11.91
C ARG A 231 9.46 10.13 -10.99
N THR A 232 9.91 8.94 -10.64
CA THR A 232 10.89 8.72 -9.56
C THR A 232 12.32 8.88 -10.05
N VAL A 233 12.62 8.45 -11.28
CA VAL A 233 13.99 8.51 -11.84
C VAL A 233 14.53 9.95 -11.85
N PRO A 234 13.86 10.96 -12.43
CA PRO A 234 14.36 12.33 -12.40
C PRO A 234 14.51 12.89 -10.98
N GLN A 235 13.67 12.44 -10.03
CA GLN A 235 13.80 12.85 -8.64
C GLN A 235 15.06 12.27 -7.98
N ALA A 236 15.39 11.00 -8.28
CA ALA A 236 16.62 10.36 -7.80
C ALA A 236 17.86 11.09 -8.33
N GLU A 237 17.89 11.35 -9.62
CA GLU A 237 18.98 12.10 -10.29
C GLU A 237 19.17 13.49 -9.69
N ALA A 238 18.07 14.21 -9.42
CA ALA A 238 18.10 15.57 -8.86
C ALA A 238 18.75 15.64 -7.47
N ILE A 239 18.76 14.56 -6.71
CA ILE A 239 19.42 14.50 -5.38
C ILE A 239 20.71 13.68 -5.39
N GLY A 240 21.15 13.18 -6.56
CA GLY A 240 22.39 12.43 -6.74
C GLY A 240 22.35 10.96 -6.33
N LEU A 241 21.16 10.38 -6.14
CA LEU A 241 20.98 8.94 -5.93
C LEU A 241 21.04 8.20 -7.27
N LYS A 242 21.71 7.05 -7.26
CA LYS A 242 21.78 6.15 -8.41
C LYS A 242 20.73 5.07 -8.28
N ILE A 243 19.91 4.91 -9.30
CA ILE A 243 18.95 3.81 -9.40
C ILE A 243 19.75 2.51 -9.64
N PRO A 244 19.50 1.43 -8.87
CA PRO A 244 20.23 0.17 -9.00
C PRO A 244 19.65 -0.71 -10.12
N ASP A 245 19.52 -0.14 -11.30
CA ASP A 245 19.01 -0.79 -12.50
C ASP A 245 19.95 -0.47 -13.67
N PRO A 246 20.80 -1.42 -14.09
CA PRO A 246 21.78 -1.20 -15.16
C PRO A 246 21.14 -1.04 -16.55
N ASP A 247 19.90 -1.50 -16.74
CA ASP A 247 19.17 -1.41 -18.00
C ASP A 247 18.32 -0.14 -18.10
N LEU A 248 18.26 0.64 -17.00
CA LEU A 248 17.47 1.87 -16.95
C LEU A 248 18.00 2.92 -17.92
N LYS A 249 17.17 3.30 -18.88
CA LYS A 249 17.53 4.33 -19.87
C LYS A 249 16.29 5.05 -20.38
N TRP A 250 16.42 6.33 -20.69
CA TRP A 250 15.37 7.08 -21.34
C TRP A 250 15.20 6.62 -22.80
N ASN A 251 13.96 6.35 -23.19
CA ASN A 251 13.62 5.94 -24.55
C ASN A 251 12.91 7.09 -25.27
N GLU A 252 13.62 7.68 -26.25
CA GLU A 252 13.11 8.83 -27.00
C GLU A 252 11.87 8.52 -27.84
N THR A 253 11.68 7.26 -28.23
CA THR A 253 10.54 6.84 -29.05
C THR A 253 9.27 6.70 -28.23
N THR A 254 9.34 6.03 -27.06
CA THR A 254 8.20 5.79 -26.19
C THR A 254 7.95 6.97 -25.24
N LYS A 255 8.95 7.84 -25.03
CA LYS A 255 8.95 8.91 -24.02
C LYS A 255 8.77 8.39 -22.61
N HIS A 256 9.36 7.23 -22.32
CA HIS A 256 9.38 6.55 -21.04
C HIS A 256 10.79 6.04 -20.73
N TYR A 257 11.04 5.71 -19.48
CA TYR A 257 12.25 4.97 -19.12
C TYR A 257 12.03 3.47 -19.36
N ASP A 258 12.90 2.86 -20.20
CA ASP A 258 13.06 1.41 -20.22
C ASP A 258 13.72 0.97 -18.90
N HIS A 259 13.32 -0.15 -18.33
CA HIS A 259 13.86 -0.69 -17.08
C HIS A 259 14.18 -2.17 -17.21
N GLY A 260 15.05 -2.66 -16.32
CA GLY A 260 15.44 -4.05 -16.26
C GLY A 260 14.31 -4.99 -15.82
N GLU A 261 14.59 -6.28 -15.87
CA GLU A 261 13.63 -7.34 -15.54
C GLU A 261 13.43 -7.43 -14.02
N ILE A 262 12.17 -7.50 -13.59
CA ILE A 262 11.79 -7.63 -12.18
C ILE A 262 11.84 -9.11 -11.79
N ASN A 263 12.45 -9.41 -10.65
CA ASN A 263 12.50 -10.78 -10.10
C ASN A 263 11.13 -11.20 -9.52
N TRP A 264 10.28 -11.76 -10.38
CA TRP A 264 8.94 -12.22 -9.96
C TRP A 264 8.99 -13.48 -9.07
N GLU A 265 10.04 -14.28 -9.14
CA GLU A 265 10.24 -15.42 -8.23
C GLU A 265 10.38 -14.91 -6.78
N GLU A 266 11.20 -13.89 -6.56
CA GLU A 266 11.32 -13.22 -5.27
C GLU A 266 9.95 -12.68 -4.78
N PHE A 267 9.22 -12.00 -5.65
CA PHE A 267 7.88 -11.51 -5.33
C PHE A 267 6.96 -12.63 -4.85
N TYR A 268 6.87 -13.74 -5.58
CA TYR A 268 6.01 -14.87 -5.20
C TYR A 268 6.48 -15.55 -3.92
N ASN A 269 7.77 -15.66 -3.67
CA ASN A 269 8.34 -16.15 -2.43
C ASN A 269 7.91 -15.26 -1.23
N VAL A 270 8.02 -13.95 -1.37
CA VAL A 270 7.65 -12.99 -0.32
C VAL A 270 6.16 -13.03 -0.02
N ILE A 271 5.28 -12.98 -1.03
CA ILE A 271 3.83 -13.08 -0.79
C ILE A 271 3.37 -14.48 -0.37
N GLY A 272 4.20 -15.49 -0.59
CA GLY A 272 4.05 -16.86 -0.11
C GLY A 272 4.42 -17.04 1.37
N GLY A 273 5.00 -16.01 2.02
CA GLY A 273 5.39 -16.05 3.42
C GLY A 273 6.86 -16.41 3.68
N ASN A 274 7.69 -16.49 2.63
CA ASN A 274 9.09 -16.89 2.68
C ASN A 274 10.09 -15.74 2.44
N GLY A 275 9.63 -14.49 2.51
CA GLY A 275 10.48 -13.32 2.40
C GLY A 275 11.34 -13.07 3.64
N PRO A 276 12.25 -12.08 3.57
CA PRO A 276 13.31 -11.90 4.56
C PRO A 276 12.79 -11.62 5.98
N CYS A 277 11.61 -11.01 6.14
CA CYS A 277 11.05 -10.66 7.46
C CYS A 277 9.63 -11.19 7.70
N ASN A 278 9.06 -12.01 6.82
CA ASN A 278 7.68 -12.50 6.95
C ASN A 278 7.42 -13.13 8.33
N ARG A 279 8.28 -14.03 8.75
CA ARG A 279 8.12 -14.78 10.00
C ARG A 279 8.19 -13.87 11.23
N GLU A 280 9.15 -12.96 11.27
CA GLU A 280 9.33 -12.01 12.38
C GLU A 280 8.16 -11.02 12.45
N ARG A 281 7.75 -10.48 11.32
CA ARG A 281 6.61 -9.56 11.21
C ARG A 281 5.31 -10.22 11.67
N MET A 282 5.09 -11.47 11.26
CA MET A 282 3.92 -12.25 11.68
C MET A 282 3.94 -12.51 13.18
N LYS A 283 5.06 -12.97 13.72
CA LYS A 283 5.23 -13.22 15.16
C LYS A 283 4.99 -11.95 15.97
N ALA A 284 5.52 -10.82 15.53
CA ALA A 284 5.35 -9.54 16.22
C ALA A 284 3.87 -9.13 16.30
N ARG A 285 3.13 -9.23 15.17
CA ARG A 285 1.68 -8.91 15.14
C ARG A 285 0.87 -9.82 16.04
N VAL A 286 1.09 -11.13 15.95
CA VAL A 286 0.36 -12.10 16.79
C VAL A 286 0.64 -11.88 18.27
N ASN A 287 1.91 -11.67 18.66
CA ASN A 287 2.27 -11.38 20.03
C ASN A 287 1.62 -10.08 20.54
N ALA A 288 1.61 -9.02 19.73
CA ALA A 288 0.97 -7.76 20.09
C ALA A 288 -0.55 -7.93 20.29
N ASP A 289 -1.22 -8.69 19.43
CA ASP A 289 -2.64 -9.01 19.59
C ASP A 289 -2.94 -9.79 20.88
N VAL A 290 -2.15 -10.84 21.13
CA VAL A 290 -2.28 -11.65 22.36
C VAL A 290 -2.02 -10.80 23.60
N ASN A 291 -0.94 -10.02 23.62
CA ASN A 291 -0.58 -9.16 24.74
C ASN A 291 -1.60 -8.04 25.01
N GLY A 292 -2.30 -7.58 23.97
CA GLY A 292 -3.35 -6.56 24.10
C GLY A 292 -4.74 -7.12 24.42
N ARG A 293 -4.93 -8.44 24.46
CA ARG A 293 -6.24 -9.08 24.62
C ARG A 293 -6.93 -8.69 25.93
N TRP A 294 -6.21 -8.68 27.04
CA TRP A 294 -6.75 -8.31 28.34
C TRP A 294 -7.35 -6.91 28.38
N VAL A 295 -6.79 -5.97 27.61
CA VAL A 295 -7.33 -4.60 27.50
C VAL A 295 -8.72 -4.62 26.87
N ARG A 296 -8.89 -5.41 25.81
CA ARG A 296 -10.18 -5.56 25.11
C ARG A 296 -11.20 -6.27 25.99
N GLU A 297 -10.78 -7.33 26.68
CA GLU A 297 -11.63 -8.08 27.62
C GLU A 297 -12.10 -7.20 28.78
N ALA A 298 -11.20 -6.41 29.37
CA ALA A 298 -11.54 -5.47 30.43
C ALA A 298 -12.51 -4.38 29.94
N ALA A 299 -12.29 -3.84 28.74
CA ALA A 299 -13.20 -2.84 28.16
C ALA A 299 -14.59 -3.44 27.88
N THR A 300 -14.66 -4.66 27.38
CA THR A 300 -15.92 -5.38 27.15
C THR A 300 -16.67 -5.62 28.45
N ALA A 301 -15.99 -6.15 29.47
CA ALA A 301 -16.58 -6.40 30.79
C ALA A 301 -17.09 -5.10 31.45
N TYR A 302 -16.34 -4.01 31.31
CA TYR A 302 -16.77 -2.69 31.78
C TYR A 302 -18.03 -2.22 31.06
N ALA A 303 -18.07 -2.32 29.72
CA ALA A 303 -19.22 -1.92 28.93
C ALA A 303 -20.47 -2.75 29.25
N GLU A 304 -20.32 -4.07 29.47
CA GLU A 304 -21.41 -4.96 29.83
C GLU A 304 -21.98 -4.61 31.22
N LYS A 305 -21.11 -4.30 32.18
CA LYS A 305 -21.53 -3.91 33.53
C LYS A 305 -22.32 -2.59 33.55
N HIS A 306 -22.15 -1.72 32.57
CA HIS A 306 -22.77 -0.40 32.49
C HIS A 306 -23.80 -0.30 31.37
N LYS A 307 -24.21 -1.43 30.76
CA LYS A 307 -25.39 -1.48 29.91
C LYS A 307 -26.64 -1.41 30.82
N ASN A 308 -27.23 -0.22 30.95
CA ASN A 308 -28.56 0.01 31.49
C ASN A 308 -29.60 -0.09 30.37
#